data_98fe734e71a85acb696ad5383034089b
#
_entry.id   98fe734e71a85acb696ad5383034089b
#
_cell.length_a   1.000
_cell.length_b   1.000
_cell.length_c   1.000
_cell.angle_alpha   90.00
_cell.angle_beta   90.00
_cell.angle_gamma   90.00
#
_symmetry.space_group_name_H-M   'P 1'
#
loop_
_entity.id
_entity.type
_entity.pdbx_description
1 polymer ?
#
loop_
_entity_poly.entity_id
_entity_poly.type
_entity_poly.pdbx_seq_one_letter_code
_entity_poly.pdbx_strand_id
1 'polypeptide(L)' 'MENLDALVSQALEAVQHAEDINALEQIRVHFLGKKGELTQVMKTLGNLPAEERPQVGALINVAKERVTEVLNARKAAFE' A
#
# COMPACT_ATOMS: atom_id res chain seq x y z
N MET A 1 -2.06 10.33 -9.97
CA MET A 1 -1.65 9.00 -10.49
C MET A 1 -2.77 8.01 -10.27
N GLU A 2 -3.40 7.64 -11.38
CA GLU A 2 -4.56 6.75 -11.32
C GLU A 2 -4.22 5.36 -10.80
N ASN A 3 -3.04 4.84 -11.18
CA ASN A 3 -2.64 3.51 -10.75
C ASN A 3 -2.43 3.43 -9.23
N LEU A 4 -1.90 4.48 -8.64
CA LEU A 4 -1.66 4.50 -7.21
C LEU A 4 -2.98 4.51 -6.43
N ASP A 5 -3.92 5.34 -6.85
CA ASP A 5 -5.23 5.40 -6.22
C ASP A 5 -5.97 4.07 -6.33
N ALA A 6 -5.89 3.42 -7.48
CA ALA A 6 -6.49 2.12 -7.68
C ALA A 6 -5.88 1.07 -6.77
N LEU A 7 -4.55 1.07 -6.62
CA LEU A 7 -3.86 0.15 -5.73
C LEU A 7 -4.24 0.36 -4.27
N VAL A 8 -4.32 1.61 -3.84
CA VAL A 8 -4.74 1.92 -2.47
C VAL A 8 -6.17 1.45 -2.24
N SER A 9 -7.07 1.71 -3.18
CA SER A 9 -8.46 1.26 -3.08
C SER A 9 -8.55 -0.25 -2.98
N GLN A 10 -7.79 -0.97 -3.81
CA GLN A 10 -7.77 -2.44 -3.77
C GLN A 10 -7.23 -2.95 -2.43
N ALA A 11 -6.18 -2.32 -1.91
CA ALA A 11 -5.60 -2.72 -0.64
C ALA A 11 -6.58 -2.50 0.52
N LEU A 12 -7.22 -1.34 0.55
CA LEU A 12 -8.20 -1.03 1.60
C LEU A 12 -9.39 -1.97 1.55
N GLU A 13 -9.86 -2.27 0.37
CA GLU A 13 -10.97 -3.21 0.17
C GLU A 13 -10.58 -4.61 0.63
N ALA A 14 -9.39 -5.06 0.26
CA ALA A 14 -8.89 -6.37 0.67
C ALA A 14 -8.79 -6.47 2.20
N VAL A 15 -8.31 -5.42 2.85
CA VAL A 15 -8.22 -5.37 4.31
C VAL A 15 -9.59 -5.49 4.95
N GLN A 16 -10.60 -4.80 4.41
CA GLN A 16 -11.95 -4.86 4.94
C GLN A 16 -12.57 -6.25 4.80
N HIS A 17 -12.19 -6.98 3.77
CA HIS A 17 -12.72 -8.33 3.51
C HIS A 17 -11.90 -9.44 4.16
N ALA A 18 -10.76 -9.10 4.79
CA ALA A 18 -9.94 -10.09 5.47
C ALA A 18 -10.71 -10.68 6.65
N GLU A 19 -10.69 -12.00 6.76
CA GLU A 19 -11.45 -12.70 7.79
C GLU A 19 -10.62 -13.03 9.02
N ASP A 20 -9.29 -13.01 8.91
CA ASP A 20 -8.40 -13.31 10.03
C ASP A 20 -7.06 -12.62 9.88
N ILE A 21 -6.20 -12.80 10.89
CA ILE A 21 -4.88 -12.17 10.90
C ILE A 21 -4.00 -12.71 9.79
N ASN A 22 -4.10 -13.99 9.47
CA ASN A 22 -3.31 -14.58 8.37
C ASN A 22 -3.64 -13.91 7.04
N ALA A 23 -4.91 -13.65 6.79
CA ALA A 23 -5.32 -12.96 5.58
C ALA A 23 -4.74 -11.54 5.54
N LEU A 24 -4.72 -10.84 6.67
CA LEU A 24 -4.11 -9.51 6.75
C LEU A 24 -2.62 -9.55 6.46
N GLU A 25 -1.90 -10.54 6.98
CA GLU A 25 -0.48 -10.69 6.70
C GLU A 25 -0.20 -10.92 5.23
N GLN A 26 -1.01 -11.72 4.57
CA GLN A 26 -0.89 -11.95 3.14
C GLN A 26 -1.12 -10.67 2.35
N ILE A 27 -2.11 -9.87 2.75
CA ILE A 27 -2.38 -8.58 2.12
C ILE A 27 -1.21 -7.64 2.31
N ARG A 28 -0.63 -7.58 3.50
CA ARG A 28 0.53 -6.75 3.77
C ARG A 28 1.69 -7.12 2.86
N VAL A 29 2.00 -8.39 2.75
CA VAL A 29 3.07 -8.86 1.88
C VAL A 29 2.77 -8.55 0.41
N HIS A 30 1.52 -8.74 -0.01
CA HIS A 30 1.12 -8.51 -1.38
C HIS A 30 1.28 -7.05 -1.81
N PHE A 31 0.96 -6.11 -0.94
CA PHE A 31 1.02 -4.68 -1.26
C PHE A 31 2.28 -3.99 -0.73
N LEU A 32 2.76 -4.35 0.44
CA LEU A 32 3.85 -3.65 1.13
C LEU A 32 5.15 -4.43 1.23
N GLY A 33 5.16 -5.70 0.81
CA GLY A 33 6.36 -6.53 0.85
C GLY A 33 7.41 -6.09 -0.16
N LYS A 34 8.58 -6.75 -0.16
CA LYS A 34 9.68 -6.41 -1.06
C LYS A 34 9.26 -6.42 -2.53
N LYS A 35 8.37 -7.33 -2.90
CA LYS A 35 7.85 -7.43 -4.26
C LYS A 35 6.39 -7.01 -4.33
N GLY A 36 5.92 -6.29 -3.31
CA GLY A 36 4.53 -5.85 -3.27
C GLY A 36 4.21 -4.82 -4.33
N GLU A 37 2.93 -4.66 -4.61
CA GLU A 37 2.49 -3.75 -5.66
C GLU A 37 2.86 -2.30 -5.39
N LEU A 38 2.75 -1.84 -4.13
CA LEU A 38 3.17 -0.49 -3.79
C LEU A 38 4.69 -0.33 -3.90
N THR A 39 5.45 -1.37 -3.55
CA THR A 39 6.90 -1.36 -3.70
C THR A 39 7.29 -1.27 -5.18
N GLN A 40 6.55 -1.94 -6.08
CA GLN A 40 6.81 -1.84 -7.51
C GLN A 40 6.57 -0.42 -8.01
N VAL A 41 5.55 0.24 -7.53
CA VAL A 41 5.29 1.64 -7.87
C VAL A 41 6.46 2.52 -7.42
N MET A 42 7.01 2.27 -6.22
CA MET A 42 8.18 3.00 -5.74
C MET A 42 9.39 2.81 -6.64
N LYS A 43 9.57 1.62 -7.19
CA LYS A 43 10.68 1.37 -8.11
C LYS A 43 10.55 2.15 -9.41
N THR A 44 9.33 2.35 -9.88
CA THR A 44 9.11 3.15 -11.09
C THR A 44 9.42 4.62 -10.88
N LEU A 45 9.46 5.07 -9.62
CA LEU A 45 9.81 6.43 -9.26
C LEU A 45 11.19 6.82 -9.81
N GLY A 46 12.13 5.89 -9.84
CA GLY A 46 13.47 6.13 -10.36
C GLY A 46 13.49 6.50 -11.84
N ASN A 47 12.44 6.18 -12.59
CA ASN A 47 12.34 6.50 -14.03
C ASN A 47 11.73 7.87 -14.28
N LEU A 48 11.27 8.56 -13.24
CA LEU A 48 10.65 9.87 -13.38
C LEU A 48 11.72 10.97 -13.38
N PRO A 49 11.41 12.14 -14.01
CA PRO A 49 12.28 13.31 -13.90
C PRO A 49 12.50 13.70 -12.44
N ALA A 50 13.67 14.23 -12.13
CA ALA A 50 14.02 14.60 -10.76
C ALA A 50 13.01 15.59 -10.16
N GLU A 51 12.40 16.43 -10.97
CA GLU A 51 11.42 17.41 -10.52
C GLU A 51 10.13 16.78 -9.99
N GLU A 52 9.77 15.62 -10.53
CA GLU A 52 8.53 14.93 -10.15
C GLU A 52 8.71 13.95 -9.01
N ARG A 53 9.95 13.49 -8.78
CA ARG A 53 10.22 12.47 -7.77
C ARG A 53 9.75 12.83 -6.36
N PRO A 54 10.02 14.05 -5.85
CA PRO A 54 9.58 14.37 -4.50
C PRO A 54 8.06 14.35 -4.35
N GLN A 55 7.32 14.83 -5.33
CA GLN A 55 5.87 14.86 -5.28
C GLN A 55 5.28 13.46 -5.31
N VAL A 56 5.76 12.63 -6.21
CA VAL A 56 5.28 11.26 -6.34
C VAL A 56 5.69 10.43 -5.12
N GLY A 57 6.93 10.62 -4.63
CA GLY A 57 7.39 9.95 -3.44
C GLY A 57 6.53 10.26 -2.22
N ALA A 58 6.13 11.51 -2.07
CA ALA A 58 5.24 11.91 -0.97
C ALA A 58 3.88 11.22 -1.09
N LEU A 59 3.33 11.14 -2.30
CA LEU A 59 2.05 10.46 -2.53
C LEU A 59 2.14 8.98 -2.20
N ILE A 60 3.23 8.33 -2.59
CA ILE A 60 3.44 6.92 -2.30
C ILE A 60 3.57 6.68 -0.80
N ASN A 61 4.28 7.55 -0.09
CA ASN A 61 4.41 7.45 1.36
C ASN A 61 3.06 7.58 2.05
N VAL A 62 2.24 8.54 1.63
CA VAL A 62 0.90 8.71 2.18
C VAL A 62 0.06 7.46 1.94
N ALA A 63 0.15 6.90 0.74
CA ALA A 63 -0.58 5.69 0.38
C ALA A 63 -0.16 4.51 1.28
N LYS A 64 1.14 4.33 1.47
CA LYS A 64 1.67 3.27 2.34
C LYS A 64 1.22 3.44 3.78
N GLU A 65 1.27 4.65 4.30
CA GLU A 65 0.83 4.94 5.65
C GLU A 65 -0.65 4.62 5.82
N ARG A 66 -1.46 5.01 4.85
CA ARG A 66 -2.90 4.77 4.90
C ARG A 66 -3.22 3.29 4.93
N VAL A 67 -2.59 2.51 4.06
CA VAL A 67 -2.79 1.06 4.04
C VAL A 67 -2.30 0.43 5.34
N THR A 68 -1.14 0.86 5.84
CA THR A 68 -0.59 0.37 7.09
C THR A 68 -1.51 0.66 8.27
N GLU A 69 -2.07 1.87 8.34
CA GLU A 69 -3.01 2.24 9.41
C GLU A 69 -4.24 1.34 9.40
N VAL A 70 -4.82 1.13 8.23
CA VAL A 70 -6.03 0.30 8.13
C VAL A 70 -5.70 -1.15 8.47
N LEU A 71 -4.54 -1.65 8.03
CA LEU A 71 -4.08 -2.99 8.38
C LEU A 71 -3.95 -3.16 9.88
N ASN A 72 -3.29 -2.20 10.53
CA ASN A 72 -3.08 -2.26 11.99
C ASN A 72 -4.40 -2.17 12.76
N ALA A 73 -5.30 -1.30 12.31
CA ALA A 73 -6.62 -1.17 12.93
C ALA A 73 -7.41 -2.47 12.81
N ARG A 74 -7.37 -3.10 11.65
CA ARG A 74 -8.06 -4.35 11.43
C ARG A 74 -7.44 -5.49 12.24
N LYS A 75 -6.12 -5.51 12.32
CA LYS A 75 -5.40 -6.50 13.12
C LYS A 75 -5.79 -6.39 14.59
N ALA A 76 -5.85 -5.17 15.10
CA ALA A 76 -6.27 -4.94 16.49
C ALA A 76 -7.69 -5.43 16.73
N ALA A 77 -8.56 -5.32 15.75
CA ALA A 77 -9.93 -5.80 15.86
C ALA A 77 -10.00 -7.32 15.97
N PHE A 78 -9.05 -8.03 15.39
CA PHE A 78 -8.99 -9.50 15.49
C PHE A 78 -8.32 -9.98 16.80
N GLU A 79 -7.55 -9.13 17.42
CA GLU A 79 -6.92 -9.46 18.70
C GLU A 79 -7.88 -9.22 19.86
#